data_ecd3d042090ecbdc1367f69d87bd8a7f
#
_entry.id   ecd3d042090ecbdc1367f69d87bd8a7f
#
_cell.length_a   1.000
_cell.length_b   1.000
_cell.length_c   1.000
_cell.angle_alpha   90.00
_cell.angle_beta   90.00
_cell.angle_gamma   90.00
#
_symmetry.space_group_name_H-M   'P 1'
#
loop_
_entity.id
_entity.type
_entity.pdbx_description
1 polymer ?
#
loop_
_entity_poly.entity_id
_entity_poly.type
_entity_poly.pdbx_seq_one_letter_code
_entity_poly.pdbx_strand_id
1 'polypeptide(L)'
;MKARLTCHSLLALSIAALLPAGAALAATTSGGTVNFSGKVVTSACAISAGSANIDVDMGEVRTATLKTAGSVASTAKAFAITLEDCEIADTSASTDENPIAATTVAVTFTGTPDTSDVNSLSVGANGSANSAQNVAIRLYDEQGNVVNLGEPAAAIPLRKGANTLNFSAKYYSPKGGATAGDASAVATYTVTYS
;
A
#
# COMPACT_ATOMS: atom_id res chain seq x y z
N MET A 1 -104.69 -2.69 5.44
CA MET A 1 -105.30 -3.10 4.14
C MET A 1 -104.12 -3.45 3.24
N LYS A 2 -104.01 -4.73 2.92
CA LYS A 2 -103.97 -5.33 1.57
C LYS A 2 -103.15 -4.50 0.56
N ALA A 3 -102.19 -4.97 -0.21
CA ALA A 3 -101.97 -6.29 -0.81
C ALA A 3 -100.67 -6.24 -1.67
N ARG A 4 -100.09 -7.43 -1.83
CA ARG A 4 -99.50 -8.06 -3.04
C ARG A 4 -98.23 -7.45 -3.65
N LEU A 5 -97.16 -8.18 -3.53
CA LEU A 5 -96.60 -9.15 -4.48
C LEU A 5 -96.44 -8.66 -5.93
N THR A 6 -95.23 -8.54 -6.37
CA THR A 6 -94.82 -9.21 -7.62
C THR A 6 -93.24 -9.36 -7.65
N CYS A 7 -92.88 -10.57 -7.95
CA CYS A 7 -91.58 -11.10 -8.16
C CYS A 7 -91.08 -10.70 -9.58
N HIS A 8 -89.90 -10.17 -9.73
CA HIS A 8 -89.18 -10.20 -11.00
C HIS A 8 -87.73 -10.55 -10.75
N SER A 9 -87.40 -11.73 -11.15
CA SER A 9 -86.06 -12.28 -11.29
C SER A 9 -85.23 -11.48 -12.31
N LEU A 10 -84.11 -10.95 -11.92
CA LEU A 10 -83.10 -10.54 -12.87
C LEU A 10 -81.78 -11.22 -12.50
N LEU A 11 -81.46 -12.12 -13.41
CA LEU A 11 -80.18 -12.87 -13.45
C LEU A 11 -79.01 -11.86 -13.62
N ALA A 12 -78.27 -11.62 -12.59
CA ALA A 12 -77.01 -10.85 -12.71
C ALA A 12 -75.88 -11.80 -13.02
N LEU A 13 -75.39 -11.76 -14.23
CA LEU A 13 -74.22 -12.47 -14.75
C LEU A 13 -72.93 -11.88 -14.10
N SER A 14 -72.38 -12.55 -13.11
CA SER A 14 -71.11 -12.16 -12.52
C SER A 14 -69.98 -12.61 -13.42
N ILE A 15 -69.40 -11.67 -14.15
CA ILE A 15 -68.12 -11.84 -14.86
C ILE A 15 -67.02 -11.80 -13.83
N ALA A 16 -66.48 -12.96 -13.48
CA ALA A 16 -65.27 -13.09 -12.70
C ALA A 16 -64.08 -12.67 -13.60
N ALA A 17 -63.54 -11.48 -13.38
CA ALA A 17 -62.26 -11.04 -13.98
C ALA A 17 -61.15 -11.83 -13.38
N LEU A 18 -60.62 -12.84 -14.10
CA LEU A 18 -59.35 -13.47 -13.79
C LEU A 18 -58.25 -12.43 -14.09
N LEU A 19 -57.75 -11.78 -13.04
CA LEU A 19 -56.48 -11.04 -13.08
C LEU A 19 -55.35 -12.06 -13.18
N PRO A 20 -54.51 -12.03 -14.22
CA PRO A 20 -53.28 -12.83 -14.21
C PRO A 20 -52.39 -12.30 -13.09
N ALA A 21 -52.15 -13.12 -12.07
CA ALA A 21 -51.12 -12.88 -11.10
C ALA A 21 -49.78 -12.90 -11.86
N GLY A 22 -49.28 -11.71 -12.21
CA GLY A 22 -47.93 -11.55 -12.76
C GLY A 22 -46.93 -12.07 -11.75
N ALA A 23 -46.34 -13.22 -12.04
CA ALA A 23 -45.19 -13.71 -11.29
C ALA A 23 -44.11 -12.65 -11.43
N ALA A 24 -43.83 -11.91 -10.34
CA ALA A 24 -42.67 -11.05 -10.24
C ALA A 24 -41.42 -11.97 -10.32
N LEU A 25 -40.82 -12.03 -11.50
CA LEU A 25 -39.53 -12.67 -11.67
C LEU A 25 -38.54 -11.83 -10.86
N ALA A 26 -38.10 -12.33 -9.70
CA ALA A 26 -37.01 -11.75 -8.97
C ALA A 26 -35.75 -11.80 -9.85
N ALA A 27 -35.35 -10.63 -10.37
CA ALA A 27 -34.13 -10.52 -11.12
C ALA A 27 -32.97 -10.72 -10.16
N THR A 28 -32.32 -11.87 -10.24
CA THR A 28 -31.04 -12.11 -9.57
C THR A 28 -29.95 -11.38 -10.34
N THR A 29 -29.35 -10.34 -9.74
CA THR A 29 -28.15 -9.73 -10.27
C THR A 29 -26.98 -10.68 -9.98
N SER A 30 -26.13 -10.94 -10.99
CA SER A 30 -24.92 -11.75 -10.77
C SER A 30 -24.02 -11.02 -9.77
N GLY A 31 -23.63 -11.70 -8.71
CA GLY A 31 -22.69 -11.18 -7.73
C GLY A 31 -21.24 -11.15 -8.28
N GLY A 32 -20.37 -10.45 -7.60
CA GLY A 32 -18.94 -10.42 -7.87
C GLY A 32 -18.20 -11.42 -6.98
N THR A 33 -16.89 -11.59 -7.26
CA THR A 33 -15.97 -12.38 -6.45
C THR A 33 -15.21 -11.44 -5.49
N VAL A 34 -15.08 -11.82 -4.23
CA VAL A 34 -14.23 -11.14 -3.25
C VAL A 34 -13.06 -12.07 -2.93
N ASN A 35 -11.85 -11.62 -3.23
CA ASN A 35 -10.63 -12.38 -2.94
C ASN A 35 -10.02 -11.85 -1.64
N PHE A 36 -9.78 -12.75 -0.70
CA PHE A 36 -9.07 -12.44 0.55
C PHE A 36 -7.65 -13.02 0.45
N SER A 37 -6.65 -12.20 0.69
CA SER A 37 -5.25 -12.62 0.75
C SER A 37 -4.61 -12.07 2.02
N GLY A 38 -3.74 -12.85 2.64
CA GLY A 38 -3.05 -12.44 3.87
C GLY A 38 -2.02 -13.47 4.28
N LYS A 39 -1.24 -13.14 5.30
CA LYS A 39 -0.24 -14.03 5.90
C LYS A 39 -0.38 -13.99 7.42
N VAL A 40 -0.11 -15.11 8.06
CA VAL A 40 0.09 -15.19 9.51
C VAL A 40 1.60 -15.32 9.74
N VAL A 41 2.16 -14.47 10.60
CA VAL A 41 3.60 -14.39 10.84
C VAL A 41 3.89 -14.57 12.32
N THR A 42 5.11 -15.04 12.63
CA THR A 42 5.66 -15.11 13.98
C THR A 42 6.74 -14.03 14.08
N SER A 43 6.36 -12.82 14.44
CA SER A 43 7.26 -11.65 14.56
C SER A 43 6.69 -10.70 15.60
N ALA A 44 7.52 -9.78 16.10
CA ALA A 44 7.10 -8.78 17.08
C ALA A 44 5.96 -7.88 16.59
N CYS A 45 5.89 -7.63 15.28
CA CYS A 45 4.81 -6.85 14.64
C CYS A 45 4.35 -7.51 13.36
N ALA A 46 3.14 -7.19 12.90
CA ALA A 46 2.66 -7.45 11.55
C ALA A 46 2.91 -6.22 10.66
N ILE A 47 3.22 -6.44 9.37
CA ILE A 47 3.27 -5.36 8.38
C ILE A 47 1.84 -5.09 7.91
N SER A 48 1.39 -3.83 7.94
CA SER A 48 0.05 -3.47 7.46
C SER A 48 -0.13 -3.82 5.99
N ALA A 49 -1.38 -4.10 5.60
CA ALA A 49 -1.70 -4.45 4.20
C ALA A 49 -1.30 -3.33 3.21
N GLY A 50 -1.45 -2.06 3.62
CA GLY A 50 -1.05 -0.90 2.81
C GLY A 50 0.46 -0.75 2.65
N SER A 51 1.24 -1.36 3.55
CA SER A 51 2.70 -1.34 3.49
C SER A 51 3.30 -2.54 2.75
N ALA A 52 2.51 -3.58 2.47
CA ALA A 52 2.98 -4.73 1.71
C ALA A 52 3.39 -4.37 0.27
N ASN A 53 2.80 -3.32 -0.29
CA ASN A 53 3.11 -2.78 -1.60
C ASN A 53 2.93 -1.26 -1.56
N ILE A 54 4.02 -0.51 -1.70
CA ILE A 54 4.03 0.95 -1.56
C ILE A 54 4.41 1.56 -2.91
N ASP A 55 3.51 2.34 -3.48
CA ASP A 55 3.77 3.11 -4.68
C ASP A 55 4.18 4.54 -4.31
N VAL A 56 5.38 4.95 -4.74
CA VAL A 56 5.91 6.29 -4.49
C VAL A 56 5.98 7.05 -5.80
N ASP A 57 5.09 8.02 -5.98
CA ASP A 57 5.15 8.91 -7.14
C ASP A 57 6.30 9.90 -7.00
N MET A 58 7.39 9.63 -7.70
CA MET A 58 8.60 10.48 -7.69
C MET A 58 8.38 11.80 -8.44
N GLY A 59 7.38 11.88 -9.33
CA GLY A 59 7.13 13.02 -10.19
C GLY A 59 8.31 13.30 -11.14
N GLU A 60 8.37 14.52 -11.65
CA GLU A 60 9.39 14.94 -12.60
C GLU A 60 10.49 15.79 -11.94
N VAL A 61 11.73 15.63 -12.42
CA VAL A 61 12.88 16.46 -12.08
C VAL A 61 13.54 16.98 -13.34
N ARG A 62 13.97 18.24 -13.30
CA ARG A 62 14.69 18.84 -14.45
C ARG A 62 16.14 18.35 -14.50
N THR A 63 16.61 17.97 -15.68
CA THR A 63 18.03 17.57 -15.89
C THR A 63 19.01 18.64 -15.39
N ALA A 64 18.65 19.92 -15.50
CA ALA A 64 19.45 21.03 -15.00
C ALA A 64 19.69 20.98 -13.47
N THR A 65 18.76 20.40 -12.70
CA THR A 65 18.90 20.21 -11.25
C THR A 65 19.94 19.13 -10.93
N LEU A 66 20.11 18.17 -11.83
CA LEU A 66 21.02 17.02 -11.68
C LEU A 66 22.25 17.13 -12.58
N LYS A 67 22.66 18.35 -12.88
CA LYS A 67 23.77 18.63 -13.81
C LYS A 67 25.15 18.34 -13.22
N THR A 68 25.33 18.57 -11.94
CA THR A 68 26.62 18.45 -11.25
C THR A 68 26.71 17.11 -10.54
N ALA A 69 27.91 16.52 -10.48
CA ALA A 69 28.13 15.31 -9.69
C ALA A 69 27.78 15.54 -8.22
N GLY A 70 27.09 14.60 -7.63
CA GLY A 70 26.60 14.67 -6.25
C GLY A 70 25.33 15.49 -6.06
N SER A 71 24.76 16.05 -7.14
CA SER A 71 23.53 16.86 -7.02
C SER A 71 22.32 15.99 -6.65
N VAL A 72 21.48 16.56 -5.79
CA VAL A 72 20.25 15.93 -5.27
C VAL A 72 19.06 16.82 -5.61
N ALA A 73 17.95 16.24 -6.00
CA ALA A 73 16.71 16.98 -6.20
C ALA A 73 16.23 17.58 -4.85
N SER A 74 15.74 18.81 -4.90
CA SER A 74 15.27 19.53 -3.69
C SER A 74 14.02 18.88 -3.09
N THR A 75 13.15 18.30 -3.94
CA THR A 75 11.91 17.68 -3.51
C THR A 75 12.15 16.25 -3.06
N ALA A 76 11.82 15.97 -1.80
CA ALA A 76 11.74 14.62 -1.26
C ALA A 76 10.34 14.06 -1.44
N LYS A 77 10.22 12.79 -1.77
CA LYS A 77 8.97 12.05 -1.80
C LYS A 77 8.91 11.15 -0.57
N ALA A 78 8.04 11.49 0.36
CA ALA A 78 7.84 10.74 1.59
C ALA A 78 7.06 9.46 1.33
N PHE A 79 7.41 8.41 2.05
CA PHE A 79 6.64 7.17 2.16
C PHE A 79 6.81 6.60 3.56
N ALA A 80 5.90 5.71 3.95
CA ALA A 80 5.91 5.13 5.28
C ALA A 80 5.65 3.63 5.24
N ILE A 81 6.28 2.93 6.17
CA ILE A 81 6.00 1.51 6.46
C ILE A 81 5.27 1.48 7.80
N THR A 82 4.03 1.01 7.79
CA THR A 82 3.22 0.87 9.00
C THR A 82 3.28 -0.56 9.51
N LEU A 83 3.61 -0.68 10.77
CA LEU A 83 3.60 -1.93 11.53
C LEU A 83 2.38 -1.90 12.46
N GLU A 84 1.74 -3.05 12.62
CA GLU A 84 0.53 -3.23 13.44
C GLU A 84 0.76 -4.34 14.46
N ASP A 85 -0.03 -4.32 15.53
CA ASP A 85 -0.05 -5.33 16.58
C ASP A 85 1.33 -5.63 17.18
N CYS A 86 2.16 -4.58 17.34
CA CYS A 86 3.50 -4.73 17.91
C CYS A 86 3.44 -5.09 19.38
N GLU A 87 4.16 -6.15 19.76
CA GLU A 87 4.42 -6.52 21.13
C GLU A 87 5.83 -6.07 21.52
N ILE A 88 5.93 -5.37 22.66
CA ILE A 88 7.19 -4.85 23.19
C ILE A 88 7.70 -5.80 24.27
N ALA A 89 9.02 -6.06 24.28
CA ALA A 89 9.66 -6.75 25.38
C ALA A 89 9.47 -5.94 26.68
N ASP A 90 8.80 -6.51 27.66
CA ASP A 90 8.68 -5.91 28.98
C ASP A 90 9.99 -6.10 29.74
N THR A 91 10.81 -5.05 29.76
CA THR A 91 12.10 -5.07 30.47
C THR A 91 11.93 -5.12 32.00
N SER A 92 10.71 -4.92 32.50
CA SER A 92 10.39 -4.93 33.93
C SER A 92 9.94 -6.30 34.45
N ALA A 93 9.50 -7.20 33.58
CA ALA A 93 9.02 -8.53 33.93
C ALA A 93 10.06 -9.58 33.57
N SER A 94 10.82 -10.05 34.56
CA SER A 94 11.86 -11.07 34.38
C SER A 94 11.31 -12.50 34.11
N THR A 95 10.04 -12.64 33.73
CA THR A 95 9.37 -13.93 33.57
C THR A 95 8.54 -14.07 32.27
N ASP A 96 8.47 -13.05 31.41
CA ASP A 96 7.79 -13.19 30.13
C ASP A 96 8.70 -13.85 29.10
N GLU A 97 8.52 -15.15 28.95
CA GLU A 97 9.13 -15.95 27.88
C GLU A 97 8.43 -15.70 26.52
N ASN A 98 8.20 -14.42 26.15
CA ASN A 98 7.70 -14.13 24.81
C ASN A 98 8.90 -13.87 23.88
N PRO A 99 9.40 -14.90 23.15
CA PRO A 99 10.61 -14.79 22.33
C PRO A 99 10.45 -13.88 21.10
N ILE A 100 9.26 -13.36 20.87
CA ILE A 100 8.95 -12.54 19.70
C ILE A 100 8.82 -11.03 20.02
N ALA A 101 8.86 -10.66 21.31
CA ALA A 101 8.81 -9.25 21.71
C ALA A 101 10.16 -8.56 21.41
N ALA A 102 10.09 -7.34 20.92
CA ALA A 102 11.26 -6.53 20.55
C ALA A 102 11.17 -5.12 21.12
N THR A 103 12.29 -4.44 21.23
CA THR A 103 12.38 -3.05 21.70
C THR A 103 12.63 -2.06 20.59
N THR A 104 13.24 -2.53 19.50
CA THR A 104 13.60 -1.70 18.35
C THR A 104 13.29 -2.43 17.04
N VAL A 105 13.20 -1.64 15.97
CA VAL A 105 13.04 -2.12 14.60
C VAL A 105 14.01 -1.39 13.68
N ALA A 106 14.58 -2.12 12.73
CA ALA A 106 15.37 -1.56 11.64
C ALA A 106 14.81 -2.04 10.30
N VAL A 107 14.92 -1.20 9.27
CA VAL A 107 14.52 -1.52 7.90
C VAL A 107 15.74 -1.59 7.01
N THR A 108 15.87 -2.66 6.25
CA THR A 108 16.88 -2.82 5.21
C THR A 108 16.23 -2.76 3.85
N PHE A 109 16.68 -1.86 2.99
CA PHE A 109 16.22 -1.78 1.60
C PHE A 109 17.21 -2.46 0.67
N THR A 110 16.69 -3.25 -0.26
CA THR A 110 17.48 -3.92 -1.31
C THR A 110 16.87 -3.63 -2.67
N GLY A 111 17.70 -3.62 -3.70
CA GLY A 111 17.29 -3.35 -5.07
C GLY A 111 18.48 -3.40 -6.01
N THR A 112 18.29 -3.04 -7.26
CA THR A 112 19.41 -2.93 -8.21
C THR A 112 20.24 -1.68 -7.89
N PRO A 113 21.50 -1.83 -7.48
CA PRO A 113 22.34 -0.66 -7.13
C PRO A 113 22.76 0.10 -8.39
N ASP A 114 22.96 1.41 -8.27
CA ASP A 114 23.56 2.20 -9.32
C ASP A 114 25.05 1.87 -9.46
N THR A 115 25.53 1.82 -10.70
CA THR A 115 26.92 1.43 -11.00
C THR A 115 27.96 2.46 -10.51
N SER A 116 27.53 3.68 -10.22
CA SER A 116 28.40 4.77 -9.77
C SER A 116 28.25 5.09 -8.29
N ASP A 117 27.15 4.62 -7.69
CA ASP A 117 26.87 4.73 -6.26
C ASP A 117 26.03 3.53 -5.81
N VAL A 118 26.71 2.51 -5.33
CA VAL A 118 26.10 1.24 -4.88
C VAL A 118 25.08 1.41 -3.73
N ASN A 119 25.10 2.55 -3.07
CA ASN A 119 24.19 2.88 -1.97
C ASN A 119 22.86 3.49 -2.46
N SER A 120 22.72 3.70 -3.78
CA SER A 120 21.52 4.27 -4.38
C SER A 120 20.92 3.30 -5.40
N LEU A 121 19.59 3.38 -5.61
CA LEU A 121 18.88 2.57 -6.57
C LEU A 121 19.15 3.04 -8.00
N SER A 122 19.50 2.12 -8.87
CA SER A 122 19.58 2.36 -10.31
C SER A 122 18.17 2.60 -10.87
N VAL A 123 18.03 3.60 -11.74
CA VAL A 123 16.81 3.83 -12.50
C VAL A 123 16.80 3.02 -13.79
N GLY A 124 15.59 2.73 -14.30
CA GLY A 124 15.42 1.96 -15.53
C GLY A 124 15.71 0.46 -15.42
N ALA A 125 15.98 -0.05 -14.24
CA ALA A 125 16.19 -1.48 -13.99
C ALA A 125 14.98 -2.35 -14.38
N ASN A 126 13.81 -1.73 -14.60
CA ASN A 126 12.58 -2.39 -15.07
C ASN A 126 12.56 -2.68 -16.58
N GLY A 127 13.68 -2.48 -17.28
CA GLY A 127 13.80 -2.76 -18.71
C GLY A 127 13.24 -1.66 -19.62
N SER A 128 13.09 -0.44 -19.13
CA SER A 128 12.69 0.70 -19.95
C SER A 128 13.76 1.03 -21.00
N ALA A 129 13.38 1.03 -22.29
CA ALA A 129 14.28 1.32 -23.40
C ALA A 129 14.81 2.76 -23.38
N ASN A 130 14.14 3.69 -22.70
CA ASN A 130 14.44 5.10 -22.64
C ASN A 130 14.76 5.56 -21.20
N SER A 131 15.57 4.83 -20.47
CA SER A 131 15.95 5.18 -19.11
C SER A 131 16.85 6.42 -19.07
N ALA A 132 16.61 7.27 -18.08
CA ALA A 132 17.50 8.38 -17.77
C ALA A 132 18.92 7.86 -17.44
N GLN A 133 19.94 8.58 -17.85
CA GLN A 133 21.34 8.22 -17.56
C GLN A 133 21.90 9.16 -16.50
N ASN A 134 22.84 8.65 -15.69
CA ASN A 134 23.47 9.38 -14.59
C ASN A 134 22.43 9.88 -13.54
N VAL A 135 21.38 9.12 -13.35
CA VAL A 135 20.33 9.36 -12.34
C VAL A 135 20.16 8.11 -11.51
N ALA A 136 20.02 8.29 -10.22
CA ALA A 136 19.72 7.25 -9.24
C ALA A 136 18.63 7.74 -8.28
N ILE A 137 18.03 6.85 -7.51
CA ILE A 137 17.14 7.20 -6.40
C ILE A 137 17.86 6.88 -5.11
N ARG A 138 18.01 7.89 -4.25
CA ARG A 138 18.61 7.77 -2.93
C ARG A 138 17.53 7.82 -1.87
N LEU A 139 17.63 6.91 -0.91
CA LEU A 139 16.70 6.78 0.21
C LEU A 139 17.24 7.53 1.44
N TYR A 140 16.32 8.03 2.25
CA TYR A 140 16.63 8.77 3.48
C TYR A 140 15.70 8.32 4.60
N ASP A 141 16.21 8.30 5.81
CA ASP A 141 15.42 8.09 7.02
C ASP A 141 14.65 9.37 7.43
N GLU A 142 13.90 9.29 8.52
CA GLU A 142 13.12 10.41 9.05
C GLU A 142 14.01 11.60 9.47
N GLN A 143 15.24 11.35 9.89
CA GLN A 143 16.21 12.36 10.30
C GLN A 143 16.94 12.99 9.10
N GLY A 144 16.73 12.46 7.88
CA GLY A 144 17.38 12.93 6.67
C GLY A 144 18.76 12.32 6.42
N ASN A 145 19.14 11.27 7.15
CA ASN A 145 20.36 10.53 6.87
C ASN A 145 20.15 9.60 5.67
N VAL A 146 21.20 9.38 4.91
CA VAL A 146 21.16 8.44 3.77
C VAL A 146 21.00 7.02 4.29
N VAL A 147 20.06 6.29 3.72
CA VAL A 147 19.90 4.85 3.96
C VAL A 147 20.58 4.10 2.82
N ASN A 148 21.65 3.38 3.16
CA ASN A 148 22.41 2.60 2.20
C ASN A 148 21.67 1.32 1.81
N LEU A 149 21.74 0.94 0.55
CA LEU A 149 21.17 -0.32 0.08
C LEU A 149 21.90 -1.52 0.70
N GLY A 150 21.15 -2.50 1.15
CA GLY A 150 21.69 -3.73 1.76
C GLY A 150 22.11 -3.58 3.22
N GLU A 151 22.08 -2.38 3.78
CA GLU A 151 22.40 -2.11 5.17
C GLU A 151 21.15 -1.73 5.98
N PRO A 152 21.06 -2.10 7.27
CA PRO A 152 19.96 -1.65 8.12
C PRO A 152 20.00 -0.12 8.28
N ALA A 153 18.86 0.53 8.12
CA ALA A 153 18.70 1.91 8.54
C ALA A 153 18.82 2.03 10.07
N ALA A 154 18.90 3.27 10.58
CA ALA A 154 18.94 3.52 12.01
C ALA A 154 17.79 2.81 12.73
N ALA A 155 18.10 2.15 13.85
CA ALA A 155 17.12 1.45 14.66
C ALA A 155 16.12 2.45 15.27
N ILE A 156 14.84 2.13 15.19
CA ILE A 156 13.73 2.96 15.66
C ILE A 156 13.11 2.27 16.88
N PRO A 157 12.93 2.97 18.01
CA PRO A 157 12.25 2.39 19.16
C PRO A 157 10.81 2.01 18.82
N LEU A 158 10.42 0.78 19.17
CA LEU A 158 9.04 0.30 19.03
C LEU A 158 8.16 0.76 20.18
N ARG A 159 6.89 0.91 19.87
CA ARG A 159 5.81 1.12 20.85
C ARG A 159 4.80 0.00 20.69
N LYS A 160 4.11 -0.35 21.76
CA LYS A 160 3.03 -1.32 21.71
C LYS A 160 1.92 -0.84 20.77
N GLY A 161 1.41 -1.75 19.94
CA GLY A 161 0.38 -1.47 18.95
C GLY A 161 0.96 -1.00 17.62
N ALA A 162 0.44 0.08 17.05
CA ALA A 162 0.85 0.56 15.73
C ALA A 162 2.12 1.42 15.78
N ASN A 163 3.01 1.22 14.80
CA ASN A 163 4.21 2.01 14.58
C ASN A 163 4.29 2.43 13.11
N THR A 164 4.73 3.66 12.86
CA THR A 164 4.93 4.19 11.50
C THR A 164 6.39 4.55 11.32
N LEU A 165 7.04 3.93 10.34
CA LEU A 165 8.44 4.13 10.01
C LEU A 165 8.49 5.03 8.77
N ASN A 166 8.95 6.28 8.94
CA ASN A 166 8.96 7.29 7.89
C ASN A 166 10.27 7.30 7.13
N PHE A 167 10.18 7.31 5.82
CA PHE A 167 11.30 7.41 4.89
C PHE A 167 11.00 8.41 3.79
N SER A 168 12.03 8.77 3.04
CA SER A 168 11.85 9.57 1.84
C SER A 168 12.83 9.15 0.74
N ALA A 169 12.46 9.47 -0.50
CA ALA A 169 13.28 9.22 -1.67
C ALA A 169 13.53 10.52 -2.43
N LYS A 170 14.71 10.66 -3.01
CA LYS A 170 15.07 11.79 -3.88
C LYS A 170 15.83 11.30 -5.11
N TYR A 171 15.64 11.99 -6.22
CA TYR A 171 16.53 11.83 -7.35
C TYR A 171 17.92 12.38 -7.01
N TYR A 172 18.92 11.66 -7.43
CA TYR A 172 20.32 11.91 -7.18
C TYR A 172 21.12 11.65 -8.45
N SER A 173 22.15 12.48 -8.71
CA SER A 173 23.06 12.24 -9.82
C SER A 173 24.47 11.99 -9.30
N PRO A 174 24.96 10.75 -9.30
CA PRO A 174 26.30 10.42 -8.82
C PRO A 174 27.40 11.11 -9.61
N LYS A 175 27.27 11.14 -10.95
CA LYS A 175 28.28 11.66 -11.88
C LYS A 175 27.96 13.05 -12.42
N GLY A 176 26.75 13.53 -12.26
CA GLY A 176 26.25 14.71 -12.97
C GLY A 176 25.92 14.40 -14.44
N GLY A 177 25.45 15.41 -15.15
CA GLY A 177 25.11 15.26 -16.56
C GLY A 177 23.91 14.33 -16.78
N ALA A 178 22.89 14.41 -15.93
CA ALA A 178 21.65 13.65 -16.06
C ALA A 178 21.00 13.86 -17.42
N THR A 179 20.53 12.79 -18.05
CA THR A 179 19.75 12.86 -19.29
C THR A 179 18.27 12.69 -18.99
N ALA A 180 17.43 13.17 -19.90
CA ALA A 180 15.99 12.91 -19.84
C ALA A 180 15.70 11.43 -20.15
N GLY A 181 14.69 10.89 -19.50
CA GLY A 181 14.26 9.50 -19.67
C GLY A 181 13.42 9.01 -18.51
N ASP A 182 13.01 7.76 -18.55
CA ASP A 182 12.35 7.09 -17.44
C ASP A 182 13.32 6.91 -16.25
N ALA A 183 12.86 7.30 -15.08
CA ALA A 183 13.65 7.28 -13.85
C ALA A 183 12.94 6.48 -12.73
N SER A 184 12.24 5.42 -13.11
CA SER A 184 11.61 4.49 -12.17
C SER A 184 12.61 3.47 -11.63
N ALA A 185 12.40 3.05 -10.37
CA ALA A 185 13.16 1.99 -9.72
C ALA A 185 12.24 1.17 -8.80
N VAL A 186 12.71 -0.02 -8.44
CA VAL A 186 12.03 -0.89 -7.48
C VAL A 186 13.01 -1.24 -6.36
N ALA A 187 12.53 -1.13 -5.13
CA ALA A 187 13.22 -1.63 -3.95
C ALA A 187 12.33 -2.64 -3.22
N THR A 188 12.95 -3.63 -2.62
CA THR A 188 12.33 -4.51 -1.64
C THR A 188 12.81 -4.09 -0.27
N TYR A 189 11.99 -4.22 0.75
CA TYR A 189 12.42 -3.96 2.12
C TYR A 189 12.22 -5.18 3.02
N THR A 190 13.05 -5.26 4.03
CA THR A 190 12.98 -6.26 5.10
C THR A 190 12.98 -5.54 6.44
N VAL A 191 12.15 -6.01 7.36
CA VAL A 191 12.04 -5.47 8.72
C VAL A 191 12.72 -6.44 9.68
N THR A 192 13.64 -5.94 10.49
CA THR A 192 14.36 -6.70 11.51
C THR A 192 14.05 -6.13 12.88
N TYR A 193 13.71 -6.99 13.81
CA TYR A 193 13.36 -6.66 15.19
C TYR A 193 14.49 -7.06 16.15
N SER A 194 14.73 -6.22 17.19
CA SER A 194 15.76 -6.44 18.20
C SER A 194 15.29 -6.04 19.60
#